data_bd9648460ab2d488469a71c1ec5bde63
#
_entry.id   bd9648460ab2d488469a71c1ec5bde63
#
_cell.length_a   1.000
_cell.length_b   1.000
_cell.length_c   1.000
_cell.angle_alpha   90.00
_cell.angle_beta   90.00
_cell.angle_gamma   90.00
#
_symmetry.space_group_name_H-M   'P 1'
#
loop_
_entity.id
_entity.type
_entity.pdbx_description
1 polymer ?
#
loop_
_entity_poly.entity_id
_entity_poly.type
_entity_poly.pdbx_seq_one_letter_code
_entity_poly.pdbx_strand_id
1 'polypeptide(L)'
;MKLKNKNKNKNKKKQLFFLGFLTDDLVSHEENGEQKKYMGVCRLPGPAHRHRRLDIIIVPYNEFACALMYFTGSAHFNRSMRALAKTKNMSLSEHSLNKAVVRQGHLKLYGGTALPTPTEQDVFSLLDIPYREPHERDW
;
A
#
# COMPACT_ATOMS: atom_id res chain seq x y z
N MET A 1 -13.69 -8.34 18.60
CA MET A 1 -13.71 -7.11 17.79
C MET A 1 -13.32 -7.31 16.31
N LYS A 2 -12.73 -8.44 15.90
CA LYS A 2 -12.32 -8.72 14.49
C LYS A 2 -13.46 -9.06 13.52
N LEU A 3 -14.58 -9.61 13.98
CA LEU A 3 -15.70 -10.06 13.11
C LEU A 3 -16.53 -8.91 12.48
N LYS A 4 -16.59 -7.75 13.14
CA LYS A 4 -17.39 -6.60 12.64
C LYS A 4 -16.77 -5.91 11.40
N ASN A 5 -15.45 -6.00 11.19
CA ASN A 5 -14.80 -5.40 10.02
C ASN A 5 -14.92 -6.24 8.74
N LYS A 6 -14.95 -7.58 8.85
CA LYS A 6 -15.10 -8.48 7.69
C LYS A 6 -16.42 -8.25 6.95
N ASN A 7 -17.52 -8.07 7.70
CA ASN A 7 -18.84 -7.83 7.10
C ASN A 7 -18.97 -6.45 6.45
N LYS A 8 -18.28 -5.42 6.96
CA LYS A 8 -18.34 -4.07 6.37
C LYS A 8 -17.71 -4.01 4.98
N ASN A 9 -16.59 -4.70 4.75
CA ASN A 9 -15.89 -4.66 3.46
C ASN A 9 -16.61 -5.50 2.39
N LYS A 10 -17.12 -6.67 2.74
CA LYS A 10 -17.97 -7.46 1.84
C LYS A 10 -19.26 -6.71 1.45
N ASN A 11 -19.86 -5.98 2.38
CA ASN A 11 -21.04 -5.16 2.10
C ASN A 11 -20.73 -3.95 1.20
N LYS A 12 -19.61 -3.27 1.37
CA LYS A 12 -19.20 -2.15 0.50
C LYS A 12 -18.95 -2.62 -0.94
N LYS A 13 -18.27 -3.77 -1.12
CA LYS A 13 -18.05 -4.34 -2.46
C LYS A 13 -19.39 -4.68 -3.13
N LYS A 14 -20.30 -5.38 -2.43
CA LYS A 14 -21.64 -5.69 -2.93
C LYS A 14 -22.42 -4.43 -3.30
N GLN A 15 -22.30 -3.37 -2.50
CA GLN A 15 -22.96 -2.09 -2.75
C GLN A 15 -22.41 -1.38 -4.00
N LEU A 16 -21.09 -1.42 -4.25
CA LEU A 16 -20.47 -0.87 -5.45
C LEU A 16 -20.84 -1.66 -6.71
N PHE A 17 -20.97 -2.99 -6.62
CA PHE A 17 -21.51 -3.81 -7.70
C PHE A 17 -22.99 -3.50 -7.96
N PHE A 18 -23.79 -3.41 -6.90
CA PHE A 18 -25.22 -3.10 -7.01
C PHE A 18 -25.47 -1.73 -7.64
N LEU A 19 -24.61 -0.74 -7.39
CA LEU A 19 -24.67 0.60 -7.99
C LEU A 19 -24.14 0.63 -9.43
N GLY A 20 -23.69 -0.50 -10.00
CA GLY A 20 -23.16 -0.60 -11.35
C GLY A 20 -21.80 0.08 -11.55
N PHE A 21 -21.09 0.43 -10.47
CA PHE A 21 -19.76 1.00 -10.55
C PHE A 21 -18.69 -0.05 -10.84
N LEU A 22 -18.70 -1.17 -10.11
CA LEU A 22 -17.88 -2.33 -10.43
C LEU A 22 -18.60 -3.19 -11.43
N THR A 23 -17.98 -3.45 -12.58
CA THR A 23 -18.60 -4.19 -13.67
C THR A 23 -18.09 -5.62 -13.78
N ASP A 24 -16.82 -5.85 -13.49
CA ASP A 24 -16.18 -7.16 -13.59
C ASP A 24 -15.13 -7.38 -12.52
N ASP A 25 -15.04 -8.60 -12.01
CA ASP A 25 -13.97 -9.07 -11.12
C ASP A 25 -12.87 -9.75 -11.97
N LEU A 26 -11.61 -9.32 -11.80
CA LEU A 26 -10.46 -9.97 -12.44
C LEU A 26 -9.80 -10.96 -11.50
N VAL A 27 -9.43 -10.52 -10.28
CA VAL A 27 -8.84 -11.37 -9.25
C VAL A 27 -9.27 -10.88 -7.88
N SER A 28 -9.66 -11.80 -7.01
CA SER A 28 -9.81 -11.53 -5.58
C SER A 28 -8.89 -12.46 -4.80
N HIS A 29 -7.84 -11.89 -4.19
CA HIS A 29 -6.99 -12.64 -3.28
C HIS A 29 -7.60 -12.59 -1.88
N GLU A 30 -8.04 -13.74 -1.38
CA GLU A 30 -8.38 -13.95 0.02
C GLU A 30 -7.20 -14.66 0.70
N GLU A 31 -6.39 -13.94 1.46
CA GLU A 31 -5.45 -14.54 2.38
C GLU A 31 -6.12 -14.74 3.74
N ASN A 32 -6.15 -15.98 4.22
CA ASN A 32 -6.74 -16.36 5.51
C ASN A 32 -8.21 -15.91 5.71
N GLY A 33 -9.01 -15.91 4.65
CA GLY A 33 -10.41 -15.49 4.68
C GLY A 33 -10.60 -13.96 4.82
N GLU A 34 -9.56 -13.16 4.68
CA GLU A 34 -9.61 -11.69 4.60
C GLU A 34 -9.16 -11.22 3.23
N GLN A 35 -10.08 -10.64 2.46
CA GLN A 35 -9.74 -10.00 1.20
C GLN A 35 -9.05 -8.66 1.50
N LYS A 36 -7.73 -8.59 1.25
CA LYS A 36 -6.93 -7.37 1.40
C LYS A 36 -6.75 -6.63 0.09
N LYS A 37 -6.90 -7.29 -1.04
CA LYS A 37 -6.69 -6.76 -2.38
C LYS A 37 -7.84 -7.16 -3.29
N TYR A 38 -8.40 -6.18 -3.98
CA TYR A 38 -9.40 -6.36 -5.02
C TYR A 38 -8.84 -5.83 -6.34
N MET A 39 -8.97 -6.58 -7.40
CA MET A 39 -8.64 -6.17 -8.76
C MET A 39 -9.85 -6.40 -9.65
N GLY A 40 -10.28 -5.36 -10.36
CA GLY A 40 -11.47 -5.45 -11.19
C GLY A 40 -11.56 -4.36 -12.22
N VAL A 41 -12.74 -4.22 -12.76
CA VAL A 41 -13.11 -3.22 -13.76
C VAL A 41 -14.24 -2.35 -13.20
N CYS A 42 -14.14 -1.06 -13.39
CA CYS A 42 -15.16 -0.10 -13.01
C CYS A 42 -15.56 0.78 -14.19
N ARG A 43 -16.75 1.37 -14.09
CA ARG A 43 -17.24 2.39 -15.03
C ARG A 43 -18.09 3.41 -14.28
N LEU A 44 -17.87 4.69 -14.54
CA LEU A 44 -18.75 5.74 -14.05
C LEU A 44 -20.12 5.63 -14.74
N PRO A 45 -21.20 6.03 -14.07
CA PRO A 45 -22.53 6.03 -14.68
C PRO A 45 -22.60 7.01 -15.86
N GLY A 46 -23.40 6.64 -16.88
CA GLY A 46 -23.61 7.43 -18.09
C GLY A 46 -22.98 6.84 -19.35
N PRO A 47 -23.48 7.21 -20.55
CA PRO A 47 -23.13 6.55 -21.82
C PRO A 47 -21.72 6.87 -22.32
N ALA A 48 -21.13 8.00 -21.90
CA ALA A 48 -19.83 8.49 -22.41
C ALA A 48 -18.62 7.93 -21.65
N HIS A 49 -18.82 7.13 -20.59
CA HIS A 49 -17.74 6.66 -19.74
C HIS A 49 -17.21 5.30 -20.18
N ARG A 50 -15.87 5.19 -20.23
CA ARG A 50 -15.18 3.94 -20.55
C ARG A 50 -14.96 3.09 -19.31
N HIS A 51 -14.89 1.78 -19.50
CA HIS A 51 -14.41 0.86 -18.46
C HIS A 51 -12.94 1.14 -18.15
N ARG A 52 -12.60 1.10 -16.85
CA ARG A 52 -11.26 1.33 -16.33
C ARG A 52 -10.86 0.22 -15.38
N ARG A 53 -9.57 -0.13 -15.37
CA ARG A 53 -9.00 -0.98 -14.34
C ARG A 53 -9.08 -0.27 -12.98
N LEU A 54 -9.50 -1.01 -11.96
CA LEU A 54 -9.53 -0.53 -10.58
C LEU A 54 -8.93 -1.59 -9.65
N ASP A 55 -7.92 -1.19 -8.91
CA ASP A 55 -7.34 -1.98 -7.85
C ASP A 55 -7.62 -1.28 -6.51
N ILE A 56 -8.19 -2.02 -5.55
CA ILE A 56 -8.46 -1.53 -4.20
C ILE A 56 -7.64 -2.36 -3.23
N ILE A 57 -6.85 -1.69 -2.40
CA ILE A 57 -6.00 -2.33 -1.41
C ILE A 57 -6.43 -1.84 -0.03
N ILE A 58 -6.67 -2.77 0.87
CA ILE A 58 -7.09 -2.48 2.25
C ILE A 58 -5.89 -2.73 3.15
N VAL A 59 -5.46 -1.69 3.85
CA VAL A 59 -4.33 -1.74 4.77
C VAL A 59 -4.76 -1.31 6.18
N PRO A 60 -4.07 -1.79 7.24
CA PRO A 60 -4.23 -1.26 8.58
C PRO A 60 -3.84 0.23 8.63
N TYR A 61 -4.50 0.99 9.50
CA TYR A 61 -4.28 2.43 9.59
C TYR A 61 -2.81 2.81 9.89
N ASN A 62 -2.14 2.04 10.73
CA ASN A 62 -0.74 2.24 11.08
C ASN A 62 0.25 1.89 9.95
N GLU A 63 -0.20 1.25 8.88
CA GLU A 63 0.59 0.95 7.69
C GLU A 63 0.28 1.92 6.53
N PHE A 64 -0.71 2.81 6.69
CA PHE A 64 -1.28 3.60 5.60
C PHE A 64 -0.25 4.50 4.92
N ALA A 65 0.60 5.19 5.68
CA ALA A 65 1.61 6.09 5.11
C ALA A 65 2.64 5.35 4.24
N CYS A 66 3.15 4.22 4.73
CA CYS A 66 4.09 3.39 3.96
C CYS A 66 3.42 2.80 2.71
N ALA A 67 2.17 2.34 2.83
CA ALA A 67 1.41 1.83 1.70
C ALA A 67 1.13 2.93 0.66
N LEU A 68 0.69 4.11 1.10
CA LEU A 68 0.43 5.25 0.22
C LEU A 68 1.69 5.63 -0.57
N MET A 69 2.82 5.78 0.11
CA MET A 69 4.10 6.11 -0.53
C MET A 69 4.51 5.02 -1.54
N TYR A 70 4.39 3.74 -1.17
CA TYR A 70 4.74 2.62 -2.04
C TYR A 70 3.89 2.58 -3.32
N PHE A 71 2.56 2.71 -3.19
CA PHE A 71 1.64 2.64 -4.33
C PHE A 71 1.60 3.93 -5.17
N THR A 72 2.03 5.06 -4.61
CA THR A 72 2.23 6.29 -5.37
C THR A 72 3.44 6.18 -6.31
N GLY A 73 4.54 5.58 -5.86
CA GLY A 73 5.76 5.39 -6.64
C GLY A 73 6.51 6.71 -6.89
N SER A 74 7.30 6.80 -7.92
CA SER A 74 7.49 5.80 -9.00
C SER A 74 8.15 4.49 -8.53
N ALA A 75 8.23 3.51 -9.41
CA ALA A 75 8.98 2.28 -9.11
C ALA A 75 10.47 2.56 -8.88
N HIS A 76 11.03 3.54 -9.59
CA HIS A 76 12.42 3.95 -9.43
C HIS A 76 12.64 4.64 -8.08
N PHE A 77 11.76 5.57 -7.71
CA PHE A 77 11.75 6.20 -6.41
C PHE A 77 11.67 5.15 -5.27
N ASN A 78 10.77 4.18 -5.37
CA ASN A 78 10.64 3.11 -4.37
C ASN A 78 11.93 2.29 -4.22
N ARG A 79 12.63 1.99 -5.31
CA ARG A 79 13.93 1.29 -5.27
C ARG A 79 14.99 2.14 -4.56
N SER A 80 15.08 3.43 -4.87
CA SER A 80 16.00 4.37 -4.26
C SER A 80 15.77 4.52 -2.77
N MET A 81 14.52 4.68 -2.35
CA MET A 81 14.14 4.78 -0.93
C MET A 81 14.49 3.51 -0.14
N ARG A 82 14.25 2.33 -0.74
CA ARG A 82 14.65 1.06 -0.11
C ARG A 82 16.15 0.88 -0.04
N ALA A 83 16.90 1.32 -1.06
CA ALA A 83 18.34 1.30 -1.05
C ALA A 83 18.90 2.22 0.05
N LEU A 84 18.35 3.44 0.18
CA LEU A 84 18.71 4.37 1.25
C LEU A 84 18.41 3.77 2.64
N ALA A 85 17.23 3.21 2.85
CA ALA A 85 16.89 2.54 4.10
C ALA A 85 17.90 1.43 4.45
N LYS A 86 18.32 0.65 3.44
CA LYS A 86 19.32 -0.41 3.62
C LYS A 86 20.67 0.12 4.10
N THR A 87 21.15 1.27 3.61
CA THR A 87 22.41 1.89 4.05
C THR A 87 22.37 2.32 5.52
N LYS A 88 21.17 2.57 6.05
CA LYS A 88 20.93 2.97 7.45
C LYS A 88 20.57 1.78 8.36
N ASN A 89 20.82 0.53 7.94
CA ASN A 89 20.40 -0.68 8.63
C ASN A 89 18.89 -0.74 8.91
N MET A 90 18.11 -0.14 8.01
CA MET A 90 16.66 -0.12 8.02
C MET A 90 16.08 -0.99 6.89
N SER A 91 14.78 -1.21 6.91
CA SER A 91 14.03 -1.87 5.85
C SER A 91 12.73 -1.14 5.61
N LEU A 92 12.52 -0.65 4.40
CA LEU A 92 11.28 -0.02 3.98
C LEU A 92 10.46 -0.98 3.11
N SER A 93 9.18 -1.10 3.40
CA SER A 93 8.19 -1.86 2.63
C SER A 93 6.87 -1.10 2.57
N GLU A 94 5.88 -1.66 1.90
CA GLU A 94 4.50 -1.15 1.90
C GLU A 94 3.81 -1.24 3.27
N HIS A 95 4.38 -2.00 4.20
CA HIS A 95 3.81 -2.21 5.53
C HIS A 95 4.43 -1.27 6.57
N SER A 96 5.76 -1.06 6.52
CA SER A 96 6.47 -0.34 7.59
C SER A 96 7.88 0.06 7.18
N LEU A 97 8.42 1.02 7.93
CA LEU A 97 9.84 1.30 8.04
C LEU A 97 10.38 0.67 9.32
N ASN A 98 11.26 -0.31 9.19
CA ASN A 98 11.85 -1.02 10.32
C ASN A 98 13.28 -0.56 10.57
N LYS A 99 13.65 -0.36 11.83
CA LYS A 99 15.03 -0.11 12.30
C LYS A 99 15.68 -1.38 12.85
N ALA A 100 16.99 -1.32 13.07
CA ALA A 100 17.79 -2.40 13.64
C ALA A 100 17.67 -3.73 12.86
N VAL A 101 17.64 -3.62 11.54
CA VAL A 101 17.60 -4.79 10.65
C VAL A 101 18.98 -5.41 10.56
N VAL A 102 19.08 -6.71 10.85
CA VAL A 102 20.33 -7.47 10.76
C VAL A 102 20.36 -8.24 9.45
N ARG A 103 21.45 -8.06 8.69
CA ARG A 103 21.69 -8.75 7.42
C ARG A 103 23.05 -9.44 7.41
N GLN A 104 23.10 -10.55 6.69
CA GLN A 104 24.34 -11.21 6.30
C GLN A 104 24.35 -11.28 4.77
N GLY A 105 25.10 -10.37 4.12
CA GLY A 105 25.04 -10.18 2.68
C GLY A 105 23.64 -9.78 2.23
N HIS A 106 23.02 -10.61 1.40
CA HIS A 106 21.65 -10.39 0.92
C HIS A 106 20.58 -10.95 1.85
N LEU A 107 20.95 -11.84 2.78
CA LEU A 107 20.00 -12.49 3.69
C LEU A 107 19.63 -11.56 4.85
N LYS A 108 18.33 -11.40 5.09
CA LYS A 108 17.79 -10.69 6.25
C LYS A 108 17.62 -11.70 7.40
N LEU A 109 18.53 -11.65 8.38
CA LEU A 109 18.49 -12.53 9.57
C LEU A 109 17.44 -12.08 10.59
N TYR A 110 17.29 -10.75 10.76
CA TYR A 110 16.30 -10.15 11.63
C TYR A 110 15.63 -8.98 10.93
N GLY A 111 14.29 -8.98 10.92
CA GLY A 111 13.48 -8.00 10.19
C GLY A 111 13.42 -6.61 10.82
N GLY A 112 14.00 -6.47 12.02
CA GLY A 112 13.96 -5.20 12.76
C GLY A 112 12.64 -4.93 13.46
N THR A 113 12.55 -3.74 14.06
CA THR A 113 11.35 -3.25 14.75
C THR A 113 10.73 -2.12 13.95
N ALA A 114 9.41 -2.18 13.75
CA ALA A 114 8.67 -1.15 13.04
C ALA A 114 8.72 0.19 13.80
N LEU A 115 9.01 1.25 13.07
CA LEU A 115 8.93 2.62 13.57
C LEU A 115 7.52 3.17 13.31
N PRO A 116 7.00 4.02 14.20
CA PRO A 116 5.74 4.70 13.94
C PRO A 116 5.92 5.69 12.78
N THR A 117 5.08 5.57 11.76
CA THR A 117 5.05 6.43 10.58
C THR A 117 3.62 6.86 10.30
N PRO A 118 3.04 7.77 11.10
CA PRO A 118 1.67 8.24 10.91
C PRO A 118 1.46 8.96 9.57
N THR A 119 2.50 9.60 9.03
CA THR A 119 2.47 10.32 7.75
C THR A 119 3.62 9.92 6.85
N GLU A 120 3.54 10.24 5.55
CA GLU A 120 4.66 10.05 4.63
C GLU A 120 5.88 10.89 5.03
N GLN A 121 5.67 12.13 5.55
CA GLN A 121 6.74 13.00 6.02
C GLN A 121 7.59 12.33 7.12
N ASP A 122 6.96 11.52 7.98
CA ASP A 122 7.69 10.78 9.03
C ASP A 122 8.66 9.77 8.42
N VAL A 123 8.29 9.12 7.32
CA VAL A 123 9.19 8.19 6.61
C VAL A 123 10.42 8.92 6.08
N PHE A 124 10.25 10.08 5.46
CA PHE A 124 11.36 10.90 4.96
C PHE A 124 12.25 11.41 6.10
N SER A 125 11.65 11.93 7.17
CA SER A 125 12.38 12.41 8.35
C SER A 125 13.20 11.32 9.02
N LEU A 126 12.64 10.12 9.18
CA LEU A 126 13.34 8.97 9.75
C LEU A 126 14.49 8.45 8.87
N LEU A 127 14.40 8.68 7.57
CA LEU A 127 15.47 8.41 6.61
C LEU A 127 16.44 9.58 6.43
N ASP A 128 16.23 10.68 7.17
CA ASP A 128 17.09 11.86 7.17
C ASP A 128 17.25 12.47 5.77
N ILE A 129 16.12 12.64 5.09
CA ILE A 129 16.02 13.29 3.78
C ILE A 129 14.86 14.28 3.74
N PRO A 130 14.94 15.34 2.92
CA PRO A 130 13.84 16.27 2.71
C PRO A 130 12.61 15.56 2.14
N TYR A 131 11.42 15.98 2.60
CA TYR A 131 10.17 15.50 2.02
C TYR A 131 10.07 15.91 0.55
N ARG A 132 9.56 15.00 -0.26
CA ARG A 132 9.23 15.25 -1.67
C ARG A 132 7.76 15.01 -1.91
N GLU A 133 7.12 15.96 -2.54
CA GLU A 133 5.74 15.84 -2.96
C GLU A 133 5.56 14.70 -4.00
N PRO A 134 4.38 14.07 -4.09
CA PRO A 134 4.15 12.97 -5.03
C PRO A 134 4.58 13.25 -6.47
N HIS A 135 4.35 14.47 -6.97
CA HIS A 135 4.74 14.87 -8.34
C HIS A 135 6.25 15.04 -8.53
N GLU A 136 7.03 15.12 -7.45
CA GLU A 136 8.49 15.20 -7.47
C GLU A 136 9.17 13.83 -7.42
N ARG A 137 8.41 12.73 -7.39
CA ARG A 137 8.90 11.36 -7.24
C ARG A 137 8.99 10.59 -8.56
N ASP A 138 8.83 11.29 -9.68
CA ASP A 138 8.82 10.68 -11.02
C ASP A 138 10.21 10.76 -11.68
N TRP A 139 11.17 10.05 -11.10
CA TRP A 139 12.55 9.96 -11.61
C TRP A 139 13.17 8.60 -11.29
#